data_1147ba0a6af57da78ba7bd930bd6c98e
#
_entry.id   1147ba0a6af57da78ba7bd930bd6c98e
#
_cell.length_a   1.000
_cell.length_b   1.000
_cell.length_c   1.000
_cell.angle_alpha   90.00
_cell.angle_beta   90.00
_cell.angle_gamma   90.00
#
_symmetry.space_group_name_H-M   'P 1'
#
loop_
_entity.id
_entity.type
_entity.pdbx_description
1 polymer ?
#
loop_
_entity_poly.entity_id
_entity_poly.type
_entity_poly.pdbx_seq_one_letter_code
_entity_poly.pdbx_strand_id
1 'polypeptide(L)'
;FRRVLFRSGSNGKTSTVEMIAHILCESGKKVAWNKEGSNQIEGVTTLILGSCTLSGKVKSDILLIESDERFAKYTFKYITPTHYVITNLYRDQLTRNGHPEWVYNAVKDSIHPETQLILNADDPLVSCFGYGRDNVVWFGAGNLPTDTKEFVGVYNDGAYCPHCKSPMTYSSYHYDHIGNYECPNCGLKRQDTSYTVTSADLEKGEITINNKYKIELTLKSLYNVYNLLAAFTVASITGVDGNTIAKSLSNYVLKNFRVVTFTLGNRKGTLVTSKHENSISYNQSLKLAASDKDKCDVLIIVDAVSRKYFTSDVSWLWDINFDLLKSDNVKNIVLAGTYCNDLATRFSFSKVDRNKIKVIKDIEEAVDYLDNDRKEKIYVITCFSDKGKFLENVKVD
;
A
#
# COMPACT_ATOMS: atom_id res chain seq x y z
N PHE A 1 -4.14 22.52 18.32
CA PHE A 1 -4.81 21.25 17.98
C PHE A 1 -5.05 20.46 19.26
N ARG A 2 -6.23 19.85 19.40
CA ARG A 2 -6.51 18.94 20.52
C ARG A 2 -5.83 17.59 20.32
N ARG A 3 -5.65 17.17 19.07
CA ARG A 3 -4.95 15.95 18.68
C ARG A 3 -4.11 16.17 17.44
N VAL A 4 -2.90 15.61 17.47
CA VAL A 4 -1.98 15.59 16.33
C VAL A 4 -1.76 14.14 15.97
N LEU A 5 -2.31 13.73 14.84
CA LEU A 5 -2.26 12.38 14.32
C LEU A 5 -1.24 12.32 13.19
N PHE A 6 -0.25 11.48 13.31
CA PHE A 6 0.68 11.18 12.24
C PHE A 6 0.47 9.79 11.72
N ARG A 7 0.58 9.62 10.41
CA ARG A 7 0.55 8.32 9.75
C ARG A 7 1.79 8.12 8.90
N SER A 8 2.48 7.00 9.12
CA SER A 8 3.63 6.54 8.34
C SER A 8 3.50 5.07 7.96
N GLY A 9 4.44 4.56 7.16
CA GLY A 9 4.48 3.18 6.67
C GLY A 9 4.72 3.15 5.15
N SER A 10 5.36 2.11 4.65
CA SER A 10 5.82 2.04 3.26
C SER A 10 4.69 2.19 2.25
N ASN A 11 3.52 1.59 2.52
CA ASN A 11 2.39 1.58 1.61
C ASN A 11 1.07 2.04 2.25
N GLY A 12 0.13 2.52 1.42
CA GLY A 12 -1.23 2.93 1.82
C GLY A 12 -1.32 4.22 2.61
N LYS A 13 -0.24 5.04 2.69
CA LYS A 13 -0.23 6.30 3.46
C LYS A 13 -1.40 7.21 3.11
N THR A 14 -1.46 7.62 1.87
CA THR A 14 -2.48 8.55 1.38
C THR A 14 -3.89 7.98 1.51
N SER A 15 -4.09 6.72 1.15
CA SER A 15 -5.41 6.07 1.27
C SER A 15 -5.91 6.00 2.71
N THR A 16 -5.03 5.65 3.66
CA THR A 16 -5.39 5.59 5.08
C THR A 16 -5.73 6.99 5.62
N VAL A 17 -4.90 8.00 5.31
CA VAL A 17 -5.14 9.39 5.74
C VAL A 17 -6.44 9.94 5.14
N GLU A 18 -6.71 9.65 3.87
CA GLU A 18 -7.94 10.06 3.20
C GLU A 18 -9.17 9.45 3.86
N MET A 19 -9.15 8.14 4.17
CA MET A 19 -10.24 7.47 4.90
C MET A 19 -10.42 8.02 6.31
N ILE A 20 -9.34 8.25 7.08
CA ILE A 20 -9.41 8.86 8.41
C ILE A 20 -10.05 10.24 8.32
N ALA A 21 -9.57 11.09 7.40
CA ALA A 21 -10.10 12.43 7.22
C ALA A 21 -11.60 12.42 6.85
N HIS A 22 -11.99 11.50 5.96
CA HIS A 22 -13.39 11.32 5.55
C HIS A 22 -14.28 11.00 6.76
N ILE A 23 -13.96 9.95 7.52
CA ILE A 23 -14.74 9.54 8.71
C ILE A 23 -14.84 10.68 9.72
N LEU A 24 -13.72 11.33 10.02
CA LEU A 24 -13.69 12.41 11.02
C LEU A 24 -14.50 13.63 10.58
N CYS A 25 -14.43 14.00 9.29
CA CYS A 25 -15.23 15.09 8.74
C CYS A 25 -16.73 14.77 8.76
N GLU A 26 -17.13 13.55 8.35
CA GLU A 26 -18.53 13.10 8.41
C GLU A 26 -19.06 13.05 9.86
N SER A 27 -18.19 12.75 10.82
CA SER A 27 -18.54 12.79 12.25
C SER A 27 -18.61 14.22 12.84
N GLY A 28 -18.50 15.27 12.00
CA GLY A 28 -18.59 16.67 12.40
C GLY A 28 -17.31 17.27 12.99
N LYS A 29 -16.17 16.59 12.93
CA LYS A 29 -14.89 17.11 13.41
C LYS A 29 -14.24 18.01 12.36
N LYS A 30 -13.59 19.08 12.81
CA LYS A 30 -12.79 19.96 11.94
C LYS A 30 -11.39 19.39 11.82
N VAL A 31 -11.05 18.86 10.65
CA VAL A 31 -9.78 18.20 10.37
C VAL A 31 -8.96 19.02 9.37
N ALA A 32 -7.71 19.27 9.70
CA ALA A 32 -6.71 19.77 8.76
C ALA A 32 -5.78 18.61 8.37
N TRP A 33 -5.58 18.37 7.07
CA TRP A 33 -4.66 17.34 6.58
C TRP A 33 -4.01 17.72 5.25
N ASN A 34 -2.86 17.11 4.94
CA ASN A 34 -2.11 17.37 3.71
C ASN A 34 -2.70 16.60 2.52
N LYS A 35 -3.74 17.16 1.90
CA LYS A 35 -4.54 16.55 0.82
C LYS A 35 -3.71 16.15 -0.41
N GLU A 36 -2.64 16.87 -0.69
CA GLU A 36 -1.82 16.71 -1.90
C GLU A 36 -0.64 15.74 -1.70
N GLY A 37 -0.57 15.06 -0.54
CA GLY A 37 0.50 14.10 -0.25
C GLY A 37 1.87 14.75 -0.04
N SER A 38 1.92 16.06 0.23
CA SER A 38 3.15 16.79 0.60
C SER A 38 3.58 16.39 2.01
N ASN A 39 4.37 15.32 2.10
CA ASN A 39 4.69 14.59 3.33
C ASN A 39 6.09 14.89 3.90
N GLN A 40 6.76 15.93 3.40
CA GLN A 40 8.01 16.48 3.92
C GLN A 40 7.73 17.72 4.77
N ILE A 41 8.75 18.24 5.44
CA ILE A 41 8.62 19.32 6.41
C ILE A 41 7.98 20.59 5.82
N GLU A 42 8.24 20.90 4.57
CA GLU A 42 7.68 22.05 3.86
C GLU A 42 6.15 21.92 3.72
N GLY A 43 5.68 20.74 3.31
CA GLY A 43 4.25 20.47 3.17
C GLY A 43 3.53 20.46 4.51
N VAL A 44 4.16 19.92 5.55
CA VAL A 44 3.62 19.95 6.92
C VAL A 44 3.58 21.39 7.45
N THR A 45 4.60 22.18 7.22
CA THR A 45 4.63 23.61 7.61
C THR A 45 3.52 24.40 6.92
N THR A 46 3.35 24.19 5.60
CA THR A 46 2.26 24.81 4.82
C THR A 46 0.89 24.45 5.37
N LEU A 47 0.69 23.17 5.69
CA LEU A 47 -0.55 22.68 6.30
C LEU A 47 -0.86 23.39 7.63
N ILE A 48 0.15 23.51 8.50
CA ILE A 48 0.00 24.14 9.82
C ILE A 48 -0.32 25.62 9.68
N LEU A 49 0.43 26.34 8.85
CA LEU A 49 0.19 27.76 8.58
C LEU A 49 -1.20 27.98 8.00
N GLY A 50 -1.64 27.19 7.03
CA GLY A 50 -2.99 27.25 6.46
C GLY A 50 -4.10 26.93 7.45
N SER A 51 -3.78 26.17 8.51
CA SER A 51 -4.72 25.77 9.56
C SER A 51 -4.84 26.79 10.71
N CYS A 52 -4.06 27.84 10.68
CA CYS A 52 -4.05 28.90 11.68
C CYS A 52 -4.58 30.23 11.13
N THR A 53 -5.00 31.14 12.03
CA THR A 53 -5.20 32.55 11.72
C THR A 53 -3.88 33.28 11.75
N LEU A 54 -3.83 34.52 11.25
CA LEU A 54 -2.64 35.38 11.36
C LEU A 54 -2.21 35.64 12.82
N SER A 55 -3.14 35.55 13.76
CA SER A 55 -2.88 35.64 15.21
C SER A 55 -2.45 34.30 15.83
N GLY A 56 -2.18 33.26 15.03
CA GLY A 56 -1.77 31.94 15.49
C GLY A 56 -2.86 31.06 16.08
N LYS A 57 -4.14 31.47 16.01
CA LYS A 57 -5.26 30.66 16.50
C LYS A 57 -5.56 29.51 15.53
N VAL A 58 -5.57 28.30 16.05
CA VAL A 58 -5.89 27.08 15.29
C VAL A 58 -7.37 27.00 14.95
N LYS A 59 -7.69 26.70 13.70
CA LYS A 59 -9.07 26.59 13.16
C LYS A 59 -9.64 25.18 13.22
N SER A 60 -8.81 24.16 13.42
CA SER A 60 -9.18 22.74 13.37
C SER A 60 -9.00 22.05 14.71
N ASP A 61 -9.84 21.03 14.98
CA ASP A 61 -9.75 20.22 16.20
C ASP A 61 -8.60 19.20 16.11
N ILE A 62 -8.40 18.65 14.91
CA ILE A 62 -7.46 17.59 14.61
C ILE A 62 -6.52 18.02 13.49
N LEU A 63 -5.24 17.80 13.69
CA LEU A 63 -4.21 17.87 12.67
C LEU A 63 -3.84 16.43 12.29
N LEU A 64 -4.13 16.03 11.06
CA LEU A 64 -3.84 14.71 10.53
C LEU A 64 -2.76 14.84 9.45
N ILE A 65 -1.60 14.24 9.67
CA ILE A 65 -0.44 14.40 8.81
C ILE A 65 -0.02 13.06 8.21
N GLU A 66 0.03 13.00 6.89
CA GLU A 66 0.82 12.01 6.18
C GLU A 66 2.29 12.40 6.29
N SER A 67 3.14 11.49 6.77
CA SER A 67 4.58 11.71 6.89
C SER A 67 5.38 10.63 6.16
N ASP A 68 6.42 11.05 5.46
CA ASP A 68 7.42 10.14 4.91
C ASP A 68 8.25 9.56 6.06
N GLU A 69 8.52 8.27 6.03
CA GLU A 69 9.18 7.50 7.09
C GLU A 69 10.52 8.09 7.50
N ARG A 70 11.28 8.62 6.53
CA ARG A 70 12.64 9.15 6.74
C ARG A 70 12.64 10.55 7.29
N PHE A 71 11.56 11.31 7.05
CA PHE A 71 11.45 12.72 7.41
C PHE A 71 10.66 12.96 8.69
N ALA A 72 9.95 11.95 9.19
CA ALA A 72 9.17 12.04 10.43
C ALA A 72 9.98 12.62 11.59
N LYS A 73 11.21 12.14 11.80
CA LYS A 73 12.10 12.61 12.86
C LYS A 73 12.43 14.11 12.81
N TYR A 74 12.45 14.71 11.64
CA TYR A 74 12.71 16.16 11.49
C TYR A 74 11.47 16.96 11.83
N THR A 75 10.30 16.49 11.42
CA THR A 75 9.01 17.12 11.74
C THR A 75 8.73 17.05 13.24
N PHE A 76 9.02 15.90 13.87
CA PHE A 76 8.71 15.66 15.30
C PHE A 76 9.61 16.47 16.25
N LYS A 77 10.70 17.04 15.78
CA LYS A 77 11.47 18.04 16.55
C LYS A 77 10.66 19.30 16.87
N TYR A 78 9.66 19.60 16.05
CA TYR A 78 8.85 20.82 16.18
C TYR A 78 7.43 20.54 16.64
N ILE A 79 6.91 19.33 16.35
CA ILE A 79 5.55 18.94 16.70
C ILE A 79 5.56 17.49 17.17
N THR A 80 5.38 17.30 18.47
CA THR A 80 5.22 15.95 19.02
C THR A 80 3.82 15.43 18.68
N PRO A 81 3.71 14.28 17.99
CA PRO A 81 2.42 13.68 17.73
C PRO A 81 1.78 13.16 19.02
N THR A 82 0.47 13.35 19.17
CA THR A 82 -0.28 12.67 20.24
C THR A 82 -0.48 11.19 19.91
N HIS A 83 -0.62 10.88 18.62
CA HIS A 83 -0.80 9.52 18.12
C HIS A 83 0.03 9.30 16.85
N TYR A 84 0.67 8.16 16.76
CA TYR A 84 1.46 7.79 15.59
C TYR A 84 1.02 6.42 15.06
N VAL A 85 0.49 6.43 13.84
CA VAL A 85 -0.02 5.24 13.17
C VAL A 85 1.03 4.69 12.23
N ILE A 86 1.41 3.42 12.39
CA ILE A 86 2.33 2.73 11.50
C ILE A 86 1.67 1.45 11.02
N THR A 87 1.44 1.35 9.72
CA THR A 87 0.63 0.28 9.14
C THR A 87 1.44 -0.90 8.63
N ASN A 88 2.60 -0.63 8.03
CA ASN A 88 3.46 -1.64 7.44
C ASN A 88 4.85 -1.07 7.14
N LEU A 89 5.85 -1.95 7.11
CA LEU A 89 7.20 -1.63 6.64
C LEU A 89 7.64 -2.70 5.66
N TYR A 90 7.96 -2.28 4.44
CA TYR A 90 8.39 -3.11 3.33
C TYR A 90 9.61 -2.52 2.64
N ARG A 91 10.25 -3.33 1.83
CA ARG A 91 11.13 -2.84 0.78
C ARG A 91 10.36 -1.90 -0.12
N ASP A 92 10.75 -0.64 -0.16
CA ASP A 92 10.11 0.39 -0.96
C ASP A 92 11.15 1.37 -1.46
N GLN A 93 11.21 1.55 -2.79
CA GLN A 93 12.09 2.50 -3.44
C GLN A 93 13.55 2.40 -2.96
N LEU A 94 14.18 1.24 -3.15
CA LEU A 94 15.54 0.96 -2.63
C LEU A 94 16.58 1.96 -3.13
N THR A 95 16.49 2.42 -4.38
CA THR A 95 17.39 3.46 -4.91
C THR A 95 17.28 4.79 -4.17
N ARG A 96 16.10 5.07 -3.60
CA ARG A 96 15.83 6.28 -2.81
C ARG A 96 16.01 6.07 -1.31
N ASN A 97 15.55 4.95 -0.80
CA ASN A 97 15.45 4.68 0.64
C ASN A 97 16.66 3.92 1.18
N GLY A 98 17.47 3.32 0.29
CA GLY A 98 18.56 2.44 0.69
C GLY A 98 18.06 1.17 1.36
N HIS A 99 18.85 0.61 2.26
CA HIS A 99 18.52 -0.63 2.95
C HIS A 99 17.26 -0.46 3.82
N PRO A 100 16.32 -1.43 3.85
CA PRO A 100 15.10 -1.36 4.66
C PRO A 100 15.34 -1.08 6.16
N GLU A 101 16.46 -1.53 6.69
CA GLU A 101 16.85 -1.27 8.08
C GLU A 101 17.09 0.23 8.36
N TRP A 102 17.51 1.00 7.37
CA TRP A 102 17.67 2.46 7.54
C TRP A 102 16.31 3.14 7.72
N VAL A 103 15.31 2.70 6.97
CA VAL A 103 13.94 3.20 7.11
C VAL A 103 13.37 2.80 8.47
N TYR A 104 13.58 1.54 8.87
CA TYR A 104 13.18 1.06 10.20
C TYR A 104 13.80 1.91 11.31
N ASN A 105 15.11 2.15 11.27
CA ASN A 105 15.80 2.96 12.27
C ASN A 105 15.32 4.42 12.26
N ALA A 106 15.09 5.01 11.08
CA ALA A 106 14.57 6.38 10.97
C ALA A 106 13.17 6.52 11.60
N VAL A 107 12.30 5.53 11.43
CA VAL A 107 10.99 5.49 12.09
C VAL A 107 11.17 5.31 13.60
N LYS A 108 12.00 4.36 14.04
CA LYS A 108 12.30 4.11 15.45
C LYS A 108 12.79 5.37 16.15
N ASP A 109 13.73 6.08 15.55
CA ASP A 109 14.31 7.33 16.09
C ASP A 109 13.30 8.48 16.14
N SER A 110 12.20 8.39 15.39
CA SER A 110 11.14 9.39 15.40
C SER A 110 10.11 9.18 16.51
N ILE A 111 10.08 8.01 17.13
CA ILE A 111 9.04 7.67 18.13
C ILE A 111 9.33 8.34 19.46
N HIS A 112 8.47 9.29 19.85
CA HIS A 112 8.57 9.95 21.13
C HIS A 112 7.97 9.07 22.25
N PRO A 113 8.55 9.06 23.46
CA PRO A 113 8.05 8.24 24.59
C PRO A 113 6.58 8.46 24.94
N GLU A 114 6.10 9.70 24.87
CA GLU A 114 4.72 10.09 25.22
C GLU A 114 3.71 9.80 24.12
N THR A 115 4.16 9.56 22.88
CA THR A 115 3.27 9.32 21.74
C THR A 115 2.58 7.97 21.89
N GLN A 116 1.25 7.96 21.81
CA GLN A 116 0.48 6.72 21.68
C GLN A 116 0.74 6.11 20.30
N LEU A 117 1.18 4.88 20.25
CA LEU A 117 1.38 4.15 19.00
C LEU A 117 0.11 3.41 18.61
N ILE A 118 -0.18 3.38 17.31
CA ILE A 118 -1.25 2.61 16.71
C ILE A 118 -0.59 1.72 15.65
N LEU A 119 -0.44 0.44 15.98
CA LEU A 119 0.46 -0.47 15.27
C LEU A 119 -0.28 -1.67 14.69
N ASN A 120 0.14 -2.08 13.50
CA ASN A 120 -0.25 -3.35 12.92
C ASN A 120 0.45 -4.51 13.66
N ALA A 121 -0.33 -5.31 14.38
CA ALA A 121 0.18 -6.45 15.14
C ALA A 121 0.71 -7.58 14.25
N ASP A 122 0.23 -7.65 13.00
CA ASP A 122 0.55 -8.74 12.07
C ASP A 122 1.86 -8.50 11.29
N ASP A 123 2.45 -7.29 11.42
CA ASP A 123 3.74 -6.94 10.85
C ASP A 123 4.83 -6.99 11.92
N PRO A 124 5.79 -7.94 11.88
CA PRO A 124 6.82 -8.07 12.90
C PRO A 124 7.75 -6.85 12.99
N LEU A 125 7.98 -6.16 11.86
CA LEU A 125 8.81 -4.95 11.85
C LEU A 125 8.11 -3.80 12.57
N VAL A 126 6.81 -3.64 12.32
CA VAL A 126 5.98 -2.61 12.97
C VAL A 126 5.75 -2.95 14.45
N SER A 127 5.45 -4.20 14.78
CA SER A 127 5.21 -4.64 16.16
C SER A 127 6.42 -4.40 17.06
N CYS A 128 7.62 -4.49 16.53
CA CYS A 128 8.84 -4.25 17.29
C CYS A 128 8.91 -2.83 17.88
N PHE A 129 8.26 -1.84 17.26
CA PHE A 129 8.19 -0.48 17.84
C PHE A 129 7.38 -0.39 19.12
N GLY A 130 6.43 -1.29 19.29
CA GLY A 130 5.59 -1.39 20.50
C GLY A 130 6.13 -2.35 21.56
N TYR A 131 7.23 -3.06 21.28
CA TYR A 131 7.77 -4.04 22.21
C TYR A 131 8.22 -3.39 23.53
N GLY A 132 7.65 -3.85 24.64
CA GLY A 132 7.91 -3.30 25.97
C GLY A 132 7.29 -1.92 26.23
N ARG A 133 6.28 -1.50 25.47
CA ARG A 133 5.53 -0.26 25.68
C ARG A 133 4.08 -0.55 26.05
N ASP A 134 3.55 0.20 27.03
CA ASP A 134 2.15 0.09 27.48
C ASP A 134 1.20 0.99 26.66
N ASN A 135 1.74 2.06 26.04
CA ASN A 135 0.97 3.05 25.31
C ASN A 135 0.82 2.69 23.82
N VAL A 136 0.25 1.51 23.55
CA VAL A 136 0.06 0.99 22.19
C VAL A 136 -1.37 0.50 22.00
N VAL A 137 -1.95 0.85 20.86
CA VAL A 137 -3.20 0.27 20.36
C VAL A 137 -2.87 -0.63 19.17
N TRP A 138 -3.23 -1.89 19.29
CA TRP A 138 -2.95 -2.91 18.28
C TRP A 138 -4.15 -3.16 17.38
N PHE A 139 -3.91 -3.25 16.08
CA PHE A 139 -4.89 -3.70 15.11
C PHE A 139 -4.29 -4.80 14.22
N GLY A 140 -5.14 -5.68 13.68
CA GLY A 140 -4.71 -6.79 12.82
C GLY A 140 -5.86 -7.65 12.37
N ALA A 141 -5.57 -8.73 11.65
CA ALA A 141 -6.57 -9.71 11.22
C ALA A 141 -6.55 -10.94 12.12
N GLY A 142 -7.70 -11.57 12.29
CA GLY A 142 -7.80 -12.93 12.81
C GLY A 142 -7.45 -13.95 11.73
N ASN A 143 -7.76 -15.21 11.95
CA ASN A 143 -7.61 -16.24 10.91
C ASN A 143 -8.55 -15.96 9.75
N LEU A 144 -8.02 -15.84 8.55
CA LEU A 144 -8.78 -15.58 7.34
C LEU A 144 -8.76 -16.79 6.42
N PRO A 145 -9.81 -17.01 5.61
CA PRO A 145 -9.86 -18.13 4.66
C PRO A 145 -8.74 -18.11 3.61
N THR A 146 -8.14 -16.92 3.37
CA THR A 146 -7.06 -16.70 2.40
C THR A 146 -5.68 -16.93 2.99
N ASP A 147 -5.56 -17.26 4.26
CA ASP A 147 -4.27 -17.46 4.94
C ASP A 147 -3.52 -18.68 4.37
N THR A 148 -2.21 -18.53 4.28
CA THR A 148 -1.32 -19.61 3.84
C THR A 148 -0.41 -20.06 4.96
N LYS A 149 -0.01 -21.34 4.93
CA LYS A 149 0.97 -21.91 5.88
C LYS A 149 2.39 -21.55 5.50
N GLU A 150 2.61 -21.39 4.20
CA GLU A 150 3.93 -21.11 3.64
C GLU A 150 3.97 -19.69 3.10
N PHE A 151 5.16 -19.11 3.13
CA PHE A 151 5.40 -17.80 2.55
C PHE A 151 5.19 -17.83 1.03
N VAL A 152 4.42 -16.87 0.54
CA VAL A 152 4.17 -16.69 -0.90
C VAL A 152 4.66 -15.30 -1.31
N GLY A 153 5.84 -15.24 -1.87
CA GLY A 153 6.47 -13.99 -2.31
C GLY A 153 7.90 -14.23 -2.80
N VAL A 154 8.58 -13.15 -3.17
CA VAL A 154 10.00 -13.21 -3.58
C VAL A 154 10.91 -12.99 -2.37
N TYR A 155 10.59 -12.00 -1.55
CA TYR A 155 11.32 -11.65 -0.34
C TYR A 155 10.43 -11.63 0.88
N ASN A 156 10.88 -12.30 1.94
CA ASN A 156 10.25 -12.25 3.25
C ASN A 156 11.01 -11.25 4.13
N ASP A 157 10.55 -10.00 4.15
CA ASP A 157 11.15 -8.95 4.97
C ASP A 157 10.99 -9.21 6.48
N GLY A 158 10.05 -10.09 6.87
CA GLY A 158 9.84 -10.56 8.24
C GLY A 158 10.53 -11.89 8.56
N ALA A 159 11.43 -12.40 7.72
CA ALA A 159 12.11 -13.68 7.95
C ALA A 159 12.99 -13.70 9.21
N TYR A 160 13.49 -12.53 9.60
CA TYR A 160 14.37 -12.39 10.78
C TYR A 160 13.79 -11.40 11.77
N CYS A 161 13.94 -11.75 13.06
CA CYS A 161 13.46 -10.92 14.15
C CYS A 161 14.13 -9.54 14.15
N PRO A 162 13.37 -8.44 14.09
CA PRO A 162 13.93 -7.10 14.09
C PRO A 162 14.64 -6.77 15.41
N HIS A 163 14.29 -7.47 16.50
CA HIS A 163 14.88 -7.27 17.83
C HIS A 163 16.20 -8.03 18.00
N CYS A 164 16.22 -9.35 17.75
CA CYS A 164 17.39 -10.19 18.06
C CYS A 164 18.05 -10.84 16.83
N LYS A 165 17.56 -10.57 15.62
CA LYS A 165 18.06 -11.06 14.34
C LYS A 165 17.98 -12.60 14.14
N SER A 166 17.36 -13.33 15.06
CA SER A 166 17.10 -14.77 14.89
C SER A 166 16.01 -15.03 13.85
N PRO A 167 16.01 -16.20 13.19
CA PRO A 167 14.91 -16.57 12.29
C PRO A 167 13.55 -16.53 13.00
N MET A 168 12.55 -16.02 12.28
CA MET A 168 11.16 -15.98 12.75
C MET A 168 10.41 -17.24 12.34
N THR A 169 9.45 -17.65 13.14
CA THR A 169 8.48 -18.70 12.80
C THR A 169 7.10 -18.07 12.56
N TYR A 170 6.38 -18.64 11.61
CA TYR A 170 5.01 -18.21 11.27
C TYR A 170 4.06 -19.40 11.37
N SER A 171 2.95 -19.21 12.05
CA SER A 171 1.85 -20.18 12.04
C SER A 171 0.94 -19.97 10.84
N SER A 172 0.83 -18.74 10.34
CA SER A 172 0.14 -18.39 9.10
C SER A 172 0.60 -17.05 8.55
N TYR A 173 0.47 -16.90 7.23
CA TYR A 173 0.67 -15.64 6.51
C TYR A 173 -0.67 -15.16 5.94
N HIS A 174 -1.01 -13.91 6.15
CA HIS A 174 -2.15 -13.25 5.50
C HIS A 174 -1.77 -12.83 4.08
N TYR A 175 -0.61 -12.19 3.94
CA TYR A 175 0.06 -11.88 2.67
C TYR A 175 1.49 -11.39 2.95
N ASP A 176 2.41 -11.65 2.04
CA ASP A 176 3.83 -11.33 2.21
C ASP A 176 4.32 -11.75 3.62
N HIS A 177 5.00 -10.89 4.37
CA HIS A 177 5.45 -11.16 5.74
C HIS A 177 4.42 -10.77 6.83
N ILE A 178 3.23 -10.37 6.43
CA ILE A 178 2.14 -10.03 7.36
C ILE A 178 1.43 -11.31 7.76
N GLY A 179 1.37 -11.59 9.06
CA GLY A 179 0.76 -12.83 9.54
C GLY A 179 0.88 -13.05 11.04
N ASN A 180 0.73 -14.29 11.44
CA ASN A 180 0.86 -14.71 12.83
C ASN A 180 2.24 -15.32 13.05
N TYR A 181 3.11 -14.61 13.74
CA TYR A 181 4.53 -14.91 13.92
C TYR A 181 4.96 -14.95 15.37
N GLU A 182 6.10 -15.62 15.59
CA GLU A 182 6.80 -15.64 16.86
C GLU A 182 8.31 -15.77 16.64
N CYS A 183 9.11 -15.09 17.45
CA CYS A 183 10.54 -15.31 17.54
C CYS A 183 10.85 -16.34 18.61
N PRO A 184 11.36 -17.51 18.28
CA PRO A 184 11.64 -18.56 19.26
C PRO A 184 12.80 -18.21 20.21
N ASN A 185 13.62 -17.21 19.85
CA ASN A 185 14.78 -16.81 20.65
C ASN A 185 14.46 -15.73 21.69
N CYS A 186 13.75 -14.67 21.34
CA CYS A 186 13.51 -13.54 22.26
C CYS A 186 12.03 -13.38 22.66
N GLY A 187 11.14 -14.20 22.16
CA GLY A 187 9.73 -14.17 22.49
C GLY A 187 8.95 -12.99 21.86
N LEU A 188 9.54 -12.24 20.93
CA LEU A 188 8.80 -11.26 20.16
C LEU A 188 7.73 -12.00 19.35
N LYS A 189 6.48 -11.69 19.58
CA LYS A 189 5.34 -12.35 18.91
C LYS A 189 4.24 -11.37 18.56
N ARG A 190 3.37 -11.81 17.67
CA ARG A 190 2.14 -11.09 17.36
C ARG A 190 1.38 -10.77 18.64
N GLN A 191 0.96 -9.50 18.75
CA GLN A 191 0.22 -9.01 19.92
C GLN A 191 -1.30 -9.20 19.74
N ASP A 192 -2.01 -9.28 20.86
CA ASP A 192 -3.47 -9.29 20.85
C ASP A 192 -3.99 -7.94 20.34
N THR A 193 -5.01 -7.99 19.48
CA THR A 193 -5.52 -6.81 18.80
C THR A 193 -6.80 -6.27 19.45
N SER A 194 -6.86 -4.95 19.66
CA SER A 194 -8.07 -4.25 20.11
C SER A 194 -9.09 -4.10 18.97
N TYR A 195 -8.58 -4.02 17.74
CA TYR A 195 -9.39 -3.94 16.53
C TYR A 195 -8.96 -5.03 15.56
N THR A 196 -9.86 -5.96 15.34
CA THR A 196 -9.57 -7.20 14.58
C THR A 196 -10.51 -7.34 13.40
N VAL A 197 -9.99 -7.57 12.20
CA VAL A 197 -10.81 -8.12 11.10
C VAL A 197 -11.08 -9.59 11.43
N THR A 198 -12.29 -9.88 11.84
CA THR A 198 -12.71 -11.22 12.29
C THR A 198 -13.25 -12.08 11.15
N SER A 199 -13.64 -11.46 10.04
CA SER A 199 -14.07 -12.14 8.82
C SER A 199 -13.79 -11.27 7.61
N ALA A 200 -13.37 -11.89 6.51
CA ALA A 200 -13.19 -11.23 5.21
C ALA A 200 -13.64 -12.17 4.08
N ASP A 201 -14.63 -11.74 3.30
CA ASP A 201 -15.03 -12.34 2.03
C ASP A 201 -14.67 -11.36 0.90
N LEU A 202 -13.47 -11.53 0.36
CA LEU A 202 -12.97 -10.62 -0.68
C LEU A 202 -13.68 -10.80 -2.03
N GLU A 203 -14.33 -11.94 -2.28
CA GLU A 203 -15.12 -12.14 -3.50
C GLU A 203 -16.40 -11.32 -3.45
N LYS A 204 -17.14 -11.39 -2.34
CA LYS A 204 -18.30 -10.53 -2.12
C LYS A 204 -17.90 -9.07 -1.87
N GLY A 205 -16.72 -8.84 -1.31
CA GLY A 205 -16.28 -7.52 -0.89
C GLY A 205 -16.84 -7.12 0.46
N GLU A 206 -16.84 -8.03 1.42
CA GLU A 206 -17.38 -7.79 2.76
C GLU A 206 -16.33 -8.14 3.82
N ILE A 207 -16.23 -7.30 4.84
CA ILE A 207 -15.45 -7.60 6.05
C ILE A 207 -16.28 -7.36 7.30
N THR A 208 -15.87 -8.01 8.39
CA THR A 208 -16.41 -7.74 9.72
C THR A 208 -15.28 -7.42 10.68
N ILE A 209 -15.41 -6.33 11.44
CA ILE A 209 -14.46 -5.94 12.47
C ILE A 209 -15.07 -6.23 13.84
N ASN A 210 -14.28 -6.87 14.72
CA ASN A 210 -14.63 -7.24 16.10
C ASN A 210 -15.96 -8.03 16.20
N ASN A 211 -16.27 -8.90 15.23
CA ASN A 211 -17.54 -9.65 15.13
C ASN A 211 -18.82 -8.79 15.14
N LYS A 212 -18.69 -7.49 14.90
CA LYS A 212 -19.78 -6.53 15.08
C LYS A 212 -19.99 -5.61 13.90
N TYR A 213 -18.93 -5.01 13.39
CA TYR A 213 -19.03 -3.95 12.40
C TYR A 213 -18.81 -4.50 11.00
N LYS A 214 -19.87 -4.58 10.21
CA LYS A 214 -19.82 -5.01 8.80
C LYS A 214 -19.53 -3.81 7.91
N ILE A 215 -18.63 -4.00 6.93
CA ILE A 215 -18.21 -2.98 5.99
C ILE A 215 -18.15 -3.60 4.58
N GLU A 216 -18.73 -2.91 3.62
CA GLU A 216 -18.67 -3.26 2.20
C GLU A 216 -17.46 -2.58 1.56
N LEU A 217 -16.67 -3.36 0.82
CA LEU A 217 -15.41 -2.94 0.23
C LEU A 217 -15.59 -2.54 -1.23
N THR A 218 -15.16 -1.35 -1.59
CA THR A 218 -14.96 -0.96 -2.99
C THR A 218 -13.73 -1.62 -3.59
N LEU A 219 -12.64 -1.72 -2.79
CA LEU A 219 -11.38 -2.35 -3.20
C LEU A 219 -11.20 -3.68 -2.49
N LYS A 220 -11.41 -4.77 -3.22
CA LYS A 220 -11.44 -6.15 -2.73
C LYS A 220 -10.05 -6.77 -2.59
N SER A 221 -9.14 -6.11 -1.92
CA SER A 221 -7.81 -6.65 -1.63
C SER A 221 -7.48 -6.58 -0.15
N LEU A 222 -6.81 -7.60 0.35
CA LEU A 222 -6.45 -7.70 1.77
C LEU A 222 -5.57 -6.51 2.22
N TYR A 223 -4.71 -6.03 1.35
CA TYR A 223 -3.93 -4.83 1.56
C TYR A 223 -4.81 -3.59 1.88
N ASN A 224 -5.91 -3.40 1.14
CA ASN A 224 -6.84 -2.30 1.40
C ASN A 224 -7.65 -2.52 2.68
N VAL A 225 -7.93 -3.77 3.04
CA VAL A 225 -8.56 -4.12 4.32
C VAL A 225 -7.71 -3.61 5.49
N TYR A 226 -6.39 -3.76 5.45
CA TYR A 226 -5.50 -3.23 6.49
C TYR A 226 -5.48 -1.69 6.53
N ASN A 227 -5.52 -1.02 5.39
CA ASN A 227 -5.63 0.45 5.35
C ASN A 227 -6.94 0.94 5.98
N LEU A 228 -8.04 0.25 5.68
CA LEU A 228 -9.37 0.51 6.22
C LEU A 228 -9.42 0.23 7.73
N LEU A 229 -8.84 -0.90 8.18
CA LEU A 229 -8.77 -1.25 9.59
C LEU A 229 -7.97 -0.22 10.40
N ALA A 230 -6.85 0.26 9.86
CA ALA A 230 -6.08 1.34 10.48
C ALA A 230 -6.92 2.63 10.59
N ALA A 231 -7.68 2.98 9.55
CA ALA A 231 -8.57 4.14 9.59
C ALA A 231 -9.71 3.96 10.60
N PHE A 232 -10.32 2.77 10.65
CA PHE A 232 -11.32 2.41 11.65
C PHE A 232 -10.78 2.56 13.07
N THR A 233 -9.57 2.02 13.33
CA THR A 233 -8.90 2.08 14.63
C THR A 233 -8.69 3.53 15.07
N VAL A 234 -8.12 4.36 14.19
CA VAL A 234 -7.87 5.79 14.48
C VAL A 234 -9.17 6.54 14.77
N ALA A 235 -10.19 6.35 13.96
CA ALA A 235 -11.47 7.00 14.16
C ALA A 235 -12.11 6.58 15.50
N SER A 236 -12.05 5.29 15.84
CA SER A 236 -12.57 4.78 17.12
C SER A 236 -11.88 5.40 18.34
N ILE A 237 -10.54 5.42 18.36
CA ILE A 237 -9.80 6.03 19.50
C ILE A 237 -9.98 7.56 19.57
N THR A 238 -10.37 8.20 18.47
CA THR A 238 -10.73 9.63 18.47
C THR A 238 -12.16 9.87 18.93
N GLY A 239 -12.90 8.82 19.29
CA GLY A 239 -14.23 8.90 19.90
C GLY A 239 -15.37 8.91 18.89
N VAL A 240 -15.16 8.41 17.67
CA VAL A 240 -16.25 8.17 16.71
C VAL A 240 -16.86 6.80 17.00
N ASP A 241 -18.19 6.70 16.99
CA ASP A 241 -18.90 5.42 17.17
C ASP A 241 -18.62 4.44 16.02
N GLY A 242 -18.44 3.17 16.36
CA GLY A 242 -18.06 2.14 15.38
C GLY A 242 -19.09 1.90 14.28
N ASN A 243 -20.39 2.05 14.54
CA ASN A 243 -21.40 1.93 13.48
C ASN A 243 -21.34 3.13 12.51
N THR A 244 -21.08 4.33 13.04
CA THR A 244 -20.85 5.53 12.23
C THR A 244 -19.62 5.34 11.33
N ILE A 245 -18.53 4.81 11.87
CA ILE A 245 -17.32 4.51 11.10
C ILE A 245 -17.60 3.47 10.00
N ALA A 246 -18.27 2.37 10.36
CA ALA A 246 -18.58 1.30 9.41
C ALA A 246 -19.45 1.82 8.26
N LYS A 247 -20.45 2.64 8.56
CA LYS A 247 -21.31 3.28 7.54
C LYS A 247 -20.50 4.22 6.63
N SER A 248 -19.62 5.03 7.19
CA SER A 248 -18.78 5.98 6.44
C SER A 248 -17.78 5.28 5.52
N LEU A 249 -17.30 4.09 5.92
CA LEU A 249 -16.33 3.32 5.14
C LEU A 249 -16.98 2.38 4.12
N SER A 250 -18.26 2.00 4.31
CA SER A 250 -18.95 1.12 3.37
C SER A 250 -19.12 1.82 2.03
N ASN A 251 -18.66 1.15 0.96
CA ASN A 251 -18.66 1.66 -0.41
C ASN A 251 -17.86 2.96 -0.61
N TYR A 252 -16.95 3.28 0.32
CA TYR A 252 -16.09 4.44 0.17
C TYR A 252 -15.15 4.28 -1.02
N VAL A 253 -15.18 5.25 -1.92
CA VAL A 253 -14.33 5.30 -3.11
C VAL A 253 -13.17 6.25 -2.84
N LEU A 254 -11.94 5.73 -2.88
CA LEU A 254 -10.74 6.54 -2.77
C LEU A 254 -10.64 7.51 -3.97
N LYS A 255 -10.39 8.78 -3.70
CA LYS A 255 -10.33 9.84 -4.74
C LYS A 255 -9.09 9.72 -5.63
N ASN A 256 -7.98 9.24 -5.07
CA ASN A 256 -6.71 9.11 -5.78
C ASN A 256 -6.56 7.68 -6.35
N PHE A 257 -7.40 7.33 -7.32
CA PHE A 257 -7.37 6.01 -7.93
C PHE A 257 -6.12 5.82 -8.81
N ARG A 258 -5.45 4.70 -8.58
CA ARG A 258 -4.35 4.21 -9.42
C ARG A 258 -4.86 3.34 -10.58
N VAL A 259 -6.16 3.29 -10.76
CA VAL A 259 -6.84 2.49 -11.77
C VAL A 259 -7.62 3.42 -12.69
N VAL A 260 -7.41 3.27 -13.99
CA VAL A 260 -8.11 4.02 -15.04
C VAL A 260 -8.69 3.02 -16.04
N THR A 261 -9.96 3.13 -16.33
CA THR A 261 -10.57 2.36 -17.41
C THR A 261 -10.38 3.08 -18.75
N PHE A 262 -10.18 2.32 -19.79
CA PHE A 262 -9.99 2.83 -21.14
C PHE A 262 -10.59 1.87 -22.17
N THR A 263 -10.79 2.40 -23.37
CA THR A 263 -11.20 1.61 -24.52
C THR A 263 -10.12 1.69 -25.62
N LEU A 264 -9.71 0.53 -26.15
CA LEU A 264 -8.80 0.40 -27.29
C LEU A 264 -9.50 -0.43 -28.38
N GLY A 265 -9.83 0.18 -29.53
CA GLY A 265 -10.68 -0.43 -30.52
C GLY A 265 -12.01 -0.88 -29.91
N ASN A 266 -12.29 -2.17 -29.99
CA ASN A 266 -13.49 -2.80 -29.40
C ASN A 266 -13.23 -3.44 -28.02
N ARG A 267 -12.05 -3.25 -27.46
CA ARG A 267 -11.60 -3.92 -26.24
C ARG A 267 -11.67 -2.98 -25.04
N LYS A 268 -12.17 -3.46 -23.92
CA LYS A 268 -12.12 -2.76 -22.64
C LYS A 268 -10.79 -3.03 -21.96
N GLY A 269 -10.19 -1.99 -21.40
CA GLY A 269 -8.94 -2.08 -20.69
C GLY A 269 -8.97 -1.44 -19.31
N THR A 270 -8.02 -1.87 -18.50
CA THR A 270 -7.78 -1.34 -17.15
C THR A 270 -6.30 -1.03 -17.01
N LEU A 271 -5.97 0.24 -16.89
CA LEU A 271 -4.64 0.71 -16.55
C LEU A 271 -4.50 0.77 -15.04
N VAL A 272 -3.49 0.07 -14.53
CA VAL A 272 -3.14 0.06 -13.10
C VAL A 272 -1.76 0.65 -12.91
N THR A 273 -1.69 1.75 -12.17
CA THR A 273 -0.42 2.44 -11.92
C THR A 273 0.16 2.05 -10.57
N SER A 274 1.41 1.63 -10.59
CA SER A 274 2.19 1.31 -9.40
C SER A 274 3.17 2.42 -9.06
N LYS A 275 3.55 2.48 -7.80
CA LYS A 275 4.66 3.33 -7.37
C LYS A 275 5.97 2.73 -7.89
N HIS A 276 6.89 3.58 -8.34
CA HIS A 276 8.22 3.10 -8.75
C HIS A 276 8.88 2.27 -7.64
N GLU A 277 9.58 1.21 -8.03
CA GLU A 277 10.39 0.38 -7.13
C GLU A 277 9.60 -0.16 -5.91
N ASN A 278 8.27 -0.34 -6.07
CA ASN A 278 7.41 -0.86 -5.01
C ASN A 278 6.84 -2.22 -5.42
N SER A 279 7.50 -3.29 -5.00
CA SER A 279 7.13 -4.67 -5.34
C SER A 279 5.71 -5.02 -4.94
N ILE A 280 5.23 -4.56 -3.79
CA ILE A 280 3.88 -4.85 -3.32
C ILE A 280 2.83 -4.21 -4.21
N SER A 281 3.02 -2.94 -4.59
CA SER A 281 2.10 -2.27 -5.51
C SER A 281 2.05 -2.97 -6.87
N TYR A 282 3.22 -3.39 -7.38
CA TYR A 282 3.30 -4.17 -8.61
C TYR A 282 2.62 -5.54 -8.46
N ASN A 283 2.93 -6.29 -7.41
CA ASN A 283 2.33 -7.60 -7.16
C ASN A 283 0.80 -7.51 -7.04
N GLN A 284 0.25 -6.45 -6.44
CA GLN A 284 -1.19 -6.22 -6.40
C GLN A 284 -1.77 -5.96 -7.80
N SER A 285 -1.07 -5.20 -8.63
CA SER A 285 -1.49 -4.95 -10.02
C SER A 285 -1.46 -6.24 -10.86
N LEU A 286 -0.43 -7.08 -10.68
CA LEU A 286 -0.34 -8.39 -11.32
C LEU A 286 -1.45 -9.34 -10.84
N LYS A 287 -1.73 -9.37 -9.52
CA LYS A 287 -2.81 -10.17 -8.94
C LYS A 287 -4.18 -9.77 -9.50
N LEU A 288 -4.42 -8.47 -9.71
CA LEU A 288 -5.68 -8.00 -10.28
C LEU A 288 -5.91 -8.60 -11.67
N ALA A 289 -4.92 -8.58 -12.56
CA ALA A 289 -5.01 -9.18 -13.87
C ALA A 289 -5.13 -10.72 -13.79
N ALA A 290 -4.32 -11.35 -12.94
CA ALA A 290 -4.27 -12.82 -12.81
C ALA A 290 -5.54 -13.43 -12.17
N SER A 291 -6.30 -12.65 -11.40
CA SER A 291 -7.52 -13.10 -10.74
C SER A 291 -8.81 -12.77 -11.50
N ASP A 292 -8.73 -12.13 -12.66
CA ASP A 292 -9.91 -11.89 -13.49
C ASP A 292 -10.50 -13.24 -13.95
N LYS A 293 -11.83 -13.34 -13.93
CA LYS A 293 -12.56 -14.53 -14.42
C LYS A 293 -12.52 -14.65 -15.94
N ASP A 294 -12.37 -13.53 -16.62
CA ASP A 294 -12.28 -13.45 -18.08
C ASP A 294 -10.83 -13.57 -18.54
N LYS A 295 -10.66 -14.00 -19.77
CA LYS A 295 -9.35 -14.00 -20.44
C LYS A 295 -8.88 -12.56 -20.65
N CYS A 296 -7.57 -12.34 -20.47
CA CYS A 296 -6.97 -11.03 -20.64
C CYS A 296 -5.60 -11.10 -21.30
N ASP A 297 -5.23 -9.99 -21.93
CA ASP A 297 -3.87 -9.66 -22.32
C ASP A 297 -3.29 -8.66 -21.31
N VAL A 298 -1.98 -8.74 -21.04
CA VAL A 298 -1.30 -7.88 -20.09
C VAL A 298 -0.18 -7.10 -20.79
N LEU A 299 -0.21 -5.79 -20.72
CA LEU A 299 0.88 -4.91 -21.14
C LEU A 299 1.63 -4.41 -19.90
N ILE A 300 2.94 -4.65 -19.83
CA ILE A 300 3.80 -4.14 -18.76
C ILE A 300 4.74 -3.10 -19.37
N ILE A 301 4.67 -1.87 -18.86
CA ILE A 301 5.50 -0.77 -19.33
C ILE A 301 6.50 -0.39 -18.23
N VAL A 302 7.79 -0.42 -18.56
CA VAL A 302 8.87 0.14 -17.74
C VAL A 302 9.71 1.04 -18.63
N ASP A 303 9.45 2.33 -18.57
CA ASP A 303 10.12 3.31 -19.41
C ASP A 303 10.98 4.31 -18.62
N ALA A 304 10.55 4.69 -17.42
CA ALA A 304 11.34 5.47 -16.48
C ALA A 304 11.58 4.69 -15.19
N VAL A 305 12.77 4.82 -14.61
CA VAL A 305 13.15 4.12 -13.36
C VAL A 305 12.78 4.96 -12.14
N SER A 306 13.18 6.22 -12.15
CA SER A 306 12.86 7.16 -11.06
C SER A 306 12.90 8.61 -11.55
N ARG A 307 11.91 9.40 -11.16
CA ARG A 307 11.89 10.84 -11.49
C ARG A 307 12.95 11.66 -10.75
N LYS A 308 13.38 11.22 -9.55
CA LYS A 308 14.21 12.03 -8.67
C LYS A 308 15.71 11.81 -8.84
N TYR A 309 16.14 10.64 -9.27
CA TYR A 309 17.55 10.26 -9.13
C TYR A 309 18.22 9.91 -10.45
N PHE A 310 17.57 10.04 -11.59
CA PHE A 310 18.12 9.76 -12.93
C PHE A 310 18.96 8.47 -12.99
N THR A 311 18.54 7.46 -12.23
CA THR A 311 19.24 6.18 -12.17
C THR A 311 18.65 5.23 -13.20
N SER A 312 19.50 4.40 -13.80
CA SER A 312 19.11 3.31 -14.69
C SER A 312 18.98 1.97 -13.94
N ASP A 313 18.93 2.00 -12.61
CA ASP A 313 18.83 0.80 -11.79
C ASP A 313 17.43 0.21 -11.86
N VAL A 314 17.31 -0.94 -12.48
CA VAL A 314 16.11 -1.76 -12.60
C VAL A 314 16.14 -3.02 -11.73
N SER A 315 17.08 -3.11 -10.79
CA SER A 315 17.21 -4.27 -9.89
C SER A 315 15.94 -4.59 -9.11
N TRP A 316 15.10 -3.57 -8.85
CA TRP A 316 13.80 -3.73 -8.20
C TRP A 316 12.82 -4.65 -8.95
N LEU A 317 13.02 -4.90 -10.25
CA LEU A 317 12.25 -5.88 -11.01
C LEU A 317 12.41 -7.31 -10.45
N TRP A 318 13.53 -7.58 -9.76
CA TRP A 318 13.79 -8.88 -9.14
C TRP A 318 12.99 -9.09 -7.84
N ASP A 319 12.46 -8.02 -7.26
CA ASP A 319 11.56 -8.07 -6.09
C ASP A 319 10.09 -8.35 -6.48
N ILE A 320 9.78 -8.34 -7.79
CA ILE A 320 8.41 -8.55 -8.29
C ILE A 320 8.18 -10.04 -8.59
N ASN A 321 7.02 -10.54 -8.15
CA ASN A 321 6.59 -11.91 -8.40
C ASN A 321 5.81 -12.02 -9.73
N PHE A 322 6.53 -12.08 -10.85
CA PHE A 322 5.90 -12.26 -12.16
C PHE A 322 5.28 -13.66 -12.36
N ASP A 323 5.58 -14.65 -11.51
CA ASP A 323 4.93 -15.96 -11.54
C ASP A 323 3.40 -15.87 -11.36
N LEU A 324 2.89 -14.77 -10.83
CA LEU A 324 1.46 -14.51 -10.75
C LEU A 324 0.78 -14.54 -12.12
N LEU A 325 1.49 -14.12 -13.18
CA LEU A 325 0.96 -14.10 -14.55
C LEU A 325 1.01 -15.47 -15.27
N LYS A 326 1.42 -16.54 -14.60
CA LYS A 326 1.30 -17.91 -15.15
C LYS A 326 -0.16 -18.38 -15.24
N SER A 327 -1.08 -17.64 -14.67
CA SER A 327 -2.51 -17.92 -14.65
C SER A 327 -3.09 -18.19 -16.04
N ASP A 328 -4.04 -19.13 -16.14
CA ASP A 328 -4.61 -19.58 -17.41
C ASP A 328 -5.48 -18.52 -18.11
N ASN A 329 -5.99 -17.55 -17.36
CA ASN A 329 -6.74 -16.42 -17.93
C ASN A 329 -5.83 -15.43 -18.67
N VAL A 330 -4.54 -15.33 -18.32
CA VAL A 330 -3.57 -14.47 -19.01
C VAL A 330 -3.12 -15.14 -20.31
N LYS A 331 -3.46 -14.53 -21.44
CA LYS A 331 -3.22 -15.11 -22.78
C LYS A 331 -1.92 -14.59 -23.40
N ASN A 332 -1.73 -13.30 -23.43
CA ASN A 332 -0.51 -12.68 -23.95
C ASN A 332 0.02 -11.66 -22.96
N ILE A 333 1.33 -11.52 -22.95
CA ILE A 333 2.06 -10.54 -22.14
C ILE A 333 2.95 -9.74 -23.09
N VAL A 334 2.70 -8.43 -23.18
CA VAL A 334 3.53 -7.50 -23.95
C VAL A 334 4.42 -6.74 -22.99
N LEU A 335 5.73 -6.71 -23.26
CA LEU A 335 6.71 -5.98 -22.46
C LEU A 335 7.18 -4.78 -23.27
N ALA A 336 6.99 -3.57 -22.75
CA ALA A 336 7.27 -2.34 -23.48
C ALA A 336 8.05 -1.31 -22.66
N GLY A 337 8.52 -0.27 -23.34
CA GLY A 337 9.32 0.83 -22.78
C GLY A 337 10.81 0.61 -22.89
N THR A 338 11.59 1.58 -22.42
CA THR A 338 13.05 1.61 -22.50
C THR A 338 13.70 0.35 -21.89
N TYR A 339 13.11 -0.19 -20.82
CA TYR A 339 13.64 -1.34 -20.07
C TYR A 339 12.90 -2.66 -20.39
N CYS A 340 12.30 -2.77 -21.57
CA CYS A 340 11.60 -3.99 -22.00
C CYS A 340 12.50 -5.23 -22.06
N ASN A 341 13.80 -5.07 -22.39
CA ASN A 341 14.76 -6.16 -22.41
C ASN A 341 15.14 -6.63 -20.99
N ASP A 342 15.23 -5.71 -20.03
CA ASP A 342 15.45 -6.04 -18.62
C ASP A 342 14.24 -6.80 -18.06
N LEU A 343 13.03 -6.37 -18.42
CA LEU A 343 11.79 -7.11 -18.14
C LEU A 343 11.84 -8.52 -18.75
N ALA A 344 12.19 -8.64 -20.04
CA ALA A 344 12.27 -9.93 -20.73
C ALA A 344 13.31 -10.86 -20.06
N THR A 345 14.45 -10.29 -19.67
CA THR A 345 15.47 -11.02 -18.89
C THR A 345 14.89 -11.51 -17.57
N ARG A 346 14.21 -10.64 -16.82
CA ARG A 346 13.56 -11.02 -15.55
C ARG A 346 12.48 -12.10 -15.76
N PHE A 347 11.67 -11.99 -16.82
CA PHE A 347 10.67 -13.00 -17.16
C PHE A 347 11.27 -14.35 -17.52
N SER A 348 12.49 -14.40 -18.06
CA SER A 348 13.17 -15.67 -18.38
C SER A 348 13.45 -16.53 -17.14
N PHE A 349 13.43 -15.93 -15.95
CA PHE A 349 13.56 -16.60 -14.64
C PHE A 349 12.20 -16.83 -13.96
N SER A 350 11.09 -16.51 -14.62
CA SER A 350 9.75 -16.79 -14.13
C SER A 350 9.21 -18.12 -14.65
N LYS A 351 8.11 -18.59 -14.05
CA LYS A 351 7.37 -19.78 -14.50
C LYS A 351 6.32 -19.46 -15.59
N VAL A 352 6.35 -18.25 -16.14
CA VAL A 352 5.45 -17.84 -17.23
C VAL A 352 5.90 -18.50 -18.54
N ASP A 353 4.96 -19.03 -19.30
CA ASP A 353 5.24 -19.61 -20.62
C ASP A 353 5.78 -18.51 -21.56
N ARG A 354 6.98 -18.74 -22.09
CA ARG A 354 7.67 -17.81 -23.00
C ARG A 354 6.88 -17.54 -24.28
N ASN A 355 6.06 -18.49 -24.73
CA ASN A 355 5.21 -18.31 -25.92
C ASN A 355 4.13 -17.24 -25.72
N LYS A 356 3.81 -16.89 -24.49
CA LYS A 356 2.88 -15.80 -24.16
C LYS A 356 3.53 -14.43 -24.21
N ILE A 357 4.86 -14.33 -24.30
CA ILE A 357 5.61 -13.09 -24.11
C ILE A 357 6.02 -12.49 -25.45
N LYS A 358 5.68 -11.24 -25.65
CA LYS A 358 6.10 -10.40 -26.78
C LYS A 358 6.84 -9.18 -26.25
N VAL A 359 8.01 -8.88 -26.84
CA VAL A 359 8.79 -7.68 -26.49
C VAL A 359 8.63 -6.67 -27.61
N ILE A 360 8.13 -5.49 -27.30
CA ILE A 360 7.96 -4.37 -28.23
C ILE A 360 8.43 -3.12 -27.49
N LYS A 361 9.56 -2.54 -27.89
CA LYS A 361 10.18 -1.45 -27.16
C LYS A 361 9.34 -0.18 -27.18
N ASP A 362 8.81 0.16 -28.31
CA ASP A 362 7.98 1.36 -28.51
C ASP A 362 6.59 1.16 -27.90
N ILE A 363 6.09 2.15 -27.16
CA ILE A 363 4.82 2.06 -26.44
C ILE A 363 3.65 2.18 -27.43
N GLU A 364 3.75 3.03 -28.46
CA GLU A 364 2.73 3.19 -29.49
C GLU A 364 2.58 1.92 -30.30
N GLU A 365 3.71 1.33 -30.77
CA GLU A 365 3.71 0.03 -31.46
C GLU A 365 3.14 -1.09 -30.57
N ALA A 366 3.38 -1.06 -29.26
CA ALA A 366 2.83 -2.05 -28.33
C ALA A 366 1.31 -1.89 -28.16
N VAL A 367 0.80 -0.66 -28.18
CA VAL A 367 -0.63 -0.37 -28.16
C VAL A 367 -1.28 -0.83 -29.47
N ASP A 368 -0.69 -0.50 -30.63
CA ASP A 368 -1.16 -0.93 -31.95
C ASP A 368 -1.21 -2.45 -32.08
N TYR A 369 -0.21 -3.15 -31.53
CA TYR A 369 -0.21 -4.62 -31.48
C TYR A 369 -1.38 -5.19 -30.67
N LEU A 370 -1.84 -4.47 -29.66
CA LEU A 370 -2.99 -4.85 -28.83
C LEU A 370 -4.33 -4.40 -29.42
N ASP A 371 -4.34 -3.41 -30.33
CA ASP A 371 -5.53 -2.99 -31.08
C ASP A 371 -5.78 -3.98 -32.22
N ASN A 372 -6.45 -5.05 -31.88
CA ASN A 372 -6.76 -6.15 -32.80
C ASN A 372 -8.19 -6.67 -32.56
N ASP A 373 -8.66 -7.55 -33.42
CA ASP A 373 -10.03 -8.11 -33.39
C ASP A 373 -10.32 -9.07 -32.23
N ARG A 374 -9.40 -9.20 -31.28
CA ARG A 374 -9.60 -10.03 -30.08
C ARG A 374 -10.62 -9.37 -29.15
N LYS A 375 -11.25 -10.21 -28.31
CA LYS A 375 -12.29 -9.77 -27.35
C LYS A 375 -11.79 -9.75 -25.89
N GLU A 376 -10.58 -10.24 -25.64
CA GLU A 376 -10.01 -10.30 -24.32
C GLU A 376 -9.81 -8.91 -23.74
N LYS A 377 -10.03 -8.75 -22.43
CA LYS A 377 -9.71 -7.52 -21.70
C LYS A 377 -8.22 -7.21 -21.77
N ILE A 378 -7.87 -5.95 -21.60
CA ILE A 378 -6.48 -5.51 -21.55
C ILE A 378 -6.17 -4.98 -20.14
N TYR A 379 -5.15 -5.52 -19.52
CA TYR A 379 -4.57 -4.91 -18.32
C TYR A 379 -3.25 -4.25 -18.66
N VAL A 380 -3.11 -2.98 -18.30
CA VAL A 380 -1.86 -2.24 -18.45
C VAL A 380 -1.28 -1.96 -17.07
N ILE A 381 -0.06 -2.42 -16.82
CA ILE A 381 0.62 -2.28 -15.54
C ILE A 381 1.87 -1.44 -15.76
N THR A 382 1.93 -0.30 -15.09
CA THR A 382 3.04 0.64 -15.27
C THR A 382 3.27 1.49 -14.03
N CYS A 383 4.29 2.34 -14.07
CA CYS A 383 4.56 3.33 -13.05
C CYS A 383 3.83 4.66 -13.31
N PHE A 384 3.72 5.49 -12.29
CA PHE A 384 3.10 6.82 -12.41
C PHE A 384 3.71 7.71 -13.49
N SER A 385 5.04 7.65 -13.68
CA SER A 385 5.74 8.47 -14.68
C SER A 385 5.38 8.07 -16.11
N ASP A 386 5.08 6.79 -16.33
CA ASP A 386 4.90 6.25 -17.66
C ASP A 386 3.42 6.22 -18.09
N LYS A 387 2.53 6.47 -17.11
CA LYS A 387 1.09 6.52 -17.31
C LYS A 387 0.68 7.46 -18.47
N GLY A 388 1.26 8.66 -18.51
CA GLY A 388 0.93 9.67 -19.53
C GLY A 388 1.18 9.16 -20.95
N LYS A 389 2.35 8.56 -21.18
CA LYS A 389 2.75 8.02 -22.47
C LYS A 389 1.77 6.97 -23.02
N PHE A 390 1.22 6.13 -22.15
CA PHE A 390 0.20 5.17 -22.54
C PHE A 390 -1.15 5.85 -22.84
N LEU A 391 -1.58 6.78 -21.97
CA LEU A 391 -2.89 7.44 -22.10
C LEU A 391 -3.03 8.35 -23.33
N GLU A 392 -1.92 8.80 -23.93
CA GLU A 392 -1.90 9.55 -25.19
C GLU A 392 -2.37 8.71 -26.39
N ASN A 393 -2.33 7.37 -26.26
CA ASN A 393 -2.64 6.42 -27.34
C ASN A 393 -3.99 5.70 -27.18
N VAL A 394 -4.78 6.02 -26.17
CA VAL A 394 -6.05 5.33 -25.89
C VAL A 394 -7.15 6.31 -25.48
N LYS A 395 -8.40 5.90 -25.68
CA LYS A 395 -9.56 6.66 -25.20
C LYS A 395 -9.86 6.29 -23.75
N VAL A 396 -9.77 7.28 -22.86
CA VAL A 396 -10.14 7.13 -21.44
C VAL A 396 -11.67 7.20 -21.31
N ASP A 397 -12.24 6.27 -20.54
CA ASP A 397 -13.68 6.18 -20.29
C ASP A 397 -14.17 7.18 -19.24
#